data_bfd02198d01def592863c43f75d032b6
#
_entry.id   bfd02198d01def592863c43f75d032b6
#
_cell.length_a   1.000
_cell.length_b   1.000
_cell.length_c   1.000
_cell.angle_alpha   90.00
_cell.angle_beta   90.00
_cell.angle_gamma   90.00
#
_symmetry.space_group_name_H-M   'P 1'
#
loop_
_entity.id
_entity.type
_entity.pdbx_description
1 polymer ?
#
loop_
_entity_poly.entity_id
_entity_poly.type
_entity_poly.pdbx_seq_one_letter_code
_entity_poly.pdbx_strand_id
1 'polypeptide(L)' 'MRIEIKIDKEQKISQATLEALEFELCRNLRPLYPKTAIRIRKGSANGVELSGLKLDEDKKRVMEIMQQVWEDDSWLH' A
#
# COMPACT_ATOMS: atom_id res chain seq x y z
N MET A 1 1.38 -4.00 -12.40
CA MET A 1 1.70 -2.93 -11.45
C MET A 1 2.32 -3.52 -10.20
N ARG A 2 3.36 -2.91 -9.72
CA ARG A 2 4.05 -3.34 -8.50
C ARG A 2 4.12 -2.18 -7.51
N ILE A 3 3.69 -2.43 -6.29
CA ILE A 3 3.73 -1.44 -5.22
C ILE A 3 4.66 -1.97 -4.13
N GLU A 4 5.63 -1.18 -3.75
CA GLU A 4 6.53 -1.51 -2.66
C GLU A 4 6.41 -0.42 -1.59
N ILE A 5 6.03 -0.84 -0.38
CA ILE A 5 5.84 0.06 0.76
C ILE A 5 6.93 -0.24 1.77
N LYS A 6 7.65 0.79 2.17
CA LYS A 6 8.65 0.70 3.23
C LYS A 6 8.13 1.41 4.46
N ILE A 7 8.18 0.73 5.60
CA ILE A 7 7.74 1.28 6.88
C ILE A 7 8.94 1.30 7.81
N ASP A 8 9.14 2.42 8.49
CA ASP A 8 10.21 2.56 9.47
C ASP A 8 10.07 1.49 10.55
N LYS A 9 11.13 0.73 10.75
CA LYS A 9 11.16 -0.35 11.74
C LYS A 9 11.01 0.15 13.18
N GLU A 10 11.25 1.44 13.42
CA GLU A 10 11.03 2.05 14.72
C GLU A 10 9.55 2.28 15.02
N GLN A 11 8.71 2.28 14.00
CA GLN A 11 7.27 2.32 14.23
C GLN A 11 6.81 0.98 14.78
N LYS A 12 6.10 1.02 15.89
CA LYS A 12 5.61 -0.19 16.56
C LYS A 12 4.34 -0.69 15.90
N ILE A 13 4.47 -1.13 14.66
CA ILE A 13 3.35 -1.71 13.93
C ILE A 13 3.50 -3.23 13.93
N SER A 14 2.47 -3.93 14.36
CA SER A 14 2.49 -5.39 14.40
C SER A 14 2.45 -5.99 13.00
N GLN A 15 2.96 -7.21 12.86
CA GLN A 15 2.90 -7.94 11.60
C GLN A 15 1.46 -8.14 11.15
N ALA A 16 0.54 -8.38 12.07
CA ALA A 16 -0.87 -8.53 11.76
C ALA A 16 -1.45 -7.26 11.13
N THR A 17 -1.04 -6.09 11.62
CA THR A 17 -1.45 -4.81 11.03
C THR A 17 -0.91 -4.63 9.62
N LEU A 18 0.34 -5.02 9.38
CA LEU A 18 0.92 -4.95 8.05
C LEU A 18 0.21 -5.87 7.06
N GLU A 19 -0.14 -7.08 7.50
CA GLU A 19 -0.90 -8.01 6.67
C GLU A 19 -2.30 -7.48 6.37
N ALA A 20 -2.96 -6.88 7.35
CA ALA A 20 -4.26 -6.26 7.15
C ALA A 20 -4.19 -5.10 6.15
N LEU A 21 -3.15 -4.28 6.24
CA LEU A 21 -2.93 -3.19 5.30
C LEU A 21 -2.75 -3.72 3.88
N GLU A 22 -1.92 -4.74 3.71
CA GLU A 22 -1.68 -5.36 2.41
C GLU A 22 -2.99 -5.91 1.84
N PHE A 23 -3.76 -6.61 2.64
CA PHE A 23 -5.04 -7.17 2.24
C PHE A 23 -6.02 -6.08 1.81
N GLU A 24 -6.11 -5.00 2.59
CA GLU A 24 -7.02 -3.90 2.28
C GLU A 24 -6.62 -3.18 0.99
N LEU A 25 -5.33 -2.96 0.77
CA LEU A 25 -4.84 -2.37 -0.47
C LEU A 25 -5.15 -3.27 -1.67
N CYS A 26 -4.91 -4.56 -1.54
CA CYS A 26 -5.26 -5.52 -2.59
C CYS A 26 -6.74 -5.48 -2.91
N ARG A 27 -7.58 -5.46 -1.89
CA ARG A 27 -9.03 -5.43 -2.03
C ARG A 27 -9.50 -4.18 -2.79
N ASN A 28 -8.89 -3.03 -2.51
CA ASN A 28 -9.28 -1.78 -3.15
C ASN A 28 -8.69 -1.61 -4.55
N LEU A 29 -7.51 -2.16 -4.80
CA LEU A 29 -6.82 -1.99 -6.06
C LEU A 29 -7.11 -3.09 -7.08
N ARG A 30 -7.39 -4.30 -6.64
CA ARG A 30 -7.60 -5.44 -7.51
C ARG A 30 -8.71 -5.23 -8.56
N PRO A 31 -9.86 -4.61 -8.23
CA PRO A 31 -10.89 -4.34 -9.25
C PRO A 31 -10.43 -3.40 -10.35
N LEU A 32 -9.48 -2.50 -10.05
CA LEU A 32 -8.95 -1.56 -11.02
C LEU A 32 -7.70 -2.10 -11.72
N TYR A 33 -6.87 -2.82 -10.98
CA TYR A 33 -5.58 -3.34 -11.45
C TYR A 33 -5.42 -4.80 -11.01
N PRO A 34 -6.01 -5.76 -11.75
CA PRO A 34 -6.02 -7.17 -11.32
C PRO A 34 -4.64 -7.81 -11.17
N LYS A 35 -3.63 -7.27 -11.85
CA LYS A 35 -2.26 -7.80 -11.80
C LYS A 35 -1.37 -7.03 -10.83
N THR A 36 -1.96 -6.45 -9.80
CA THR A 36 -1.20 -5.67 -8.82
C THR A 36 -0.48 -6.59 -7.84
N ALA A 37 0.82 -6.37 -7.67
CA ALA A 37 1.62 -7.01 -6.64
C ALA A 37 1.97 -5.97 -5.58
N ILE A 38 1.66 -6.26 -4.33
CA ILE A 38 1.93 -5.36 -3.22
C ILE A 38 2.91 -6.04 -2.26
N ARG A 39 3.94 -5.31 -1.88
CA ARG A 39 4.94 -5.78 -0.93
C ARG A 39 5.17 -4.73 0.14
N ILE A 40 5.09 -5.13 1.39
CA ILE A 40 5.34 -4.26 2.53
C ILE A 40 6.59 -4.75 3.24
N ARG A 41 7.55 -3.84 3.44
CA ARG A 41 8.82 -4.14 4.11
C ARG A 41 9.07 -3.16 5.23
N LYS A 42 9.76 -3.63 6.27
CA LYS A 42 10.31 -2.75 7.29
C LYS A 42 11.69 -2.29 6.85
N GLY A 43 11.94 -0.99 6.97
CA GLY A 43 13.20 -0.40 6.56
C GLY A 43 13.64 0.72 7.49
N SER A 44 14.61 1.50 7.04
CA SER A 44 15.16 2.60 7.83
C SER A 44 14.35 3.88 7.71
N ALA A 45 13.39 3.93 6.79
CA ALA A 45 12.55 5.11 6.57
C ALA A 45 11.23 4.70 5.92
N ASN A 46 10.23 5.56 6.06
CA ASN A 46 8.96 5.37 5.37
C ASN A 46 9.09 5.77 3.91
N GLY A 47 8.47 4.99 3.03
CA GLY A 47 8.47 5.31 1.62
C GLY A 47 7.52 4.43 0.83
N VAL A 48 7.15 4.90 -0.34
CA VAL A 48 6.28 4.15 -1.25
C VAL A 48 6.89 4.23 -2.64
N GLU A 49 7.07 3.08 -3.29
CA GLU A 49 7.53 2.99 -4.66
C GLU A 49 6.47 2.32 -5.53
N LEU A 50 6.19 2.94 -6.66
CA LEU A 50 5.26 2.41 -7.66
C LEU A 50 6.05 2.11 -8.93
N SER A 51 5.83 0.93 -9.51
CA SER A 51 6.43 0.57 -10.78
C SER A 51 5.44 -0.19 -11.65
N GLY A 52 5.68 -0.17 -12.96
CA GLY A 52 4.80 -0.80 -13.91
C GLY A 52 3.59 0.04 -14.30
N LEU A 53 3.53 1.29 -13.87
CA LEU A 53 2.51 2.25 -14.27
C LEU A 53 3.05 3.17 -15.36
N LYS A 54 2.35 3.24 -16.47
CA LYS A 54 2.78 4.06 -17.62
C LYS A 54 2.19 5.46 -17.60
N LEU A 55 1.03 5.65 -16.97
CA LEU A 55 0.32 6.92 -16.94
C LEU A 55 0.42 7.57 -15.57
N ASP A 56 0.66 8.88 -15.55
CA ASP A 56 0.70 9.64 -14.31
C ASP A 56 -0.65 9.66 -13.61
N GLU A 57 -1.74 9.60 -14.37
CA GLU A 57 -3.09 9.54 -13.81
C GLU A 57 -3.28 8.28 -12.98
N ASP A 58 -2.75 7.15 -13.44
CA ASP A 58 -2.83 5.90 -12.70
C ASP A 58 -2.04 5.99 -11.39
N LYS A 59 -0.87 6.61 -11.42
CA LYS A 59 -0.07 6.83 -10.21
C LYS A 59 -0.84 7.66 -9.20
N LYS A 60 -1.47 8.74 -9.64
CA LYS A 60 -2.27 9.60 -8.77
C LYS A 60 -3.43 8.82 -8.16
N ARG A 61 -4.14 8.05 -8.96
CA ARG A 61 -5.27 7.24 -8.48
C ARG A 61 -4.83 6.25 -7.42
N VAL A 62 -3.75 5.54 -7.68
CA VAL A 62 -3.22 4.56 -6.73
C VAL A 62 -2.80 5.25 -5.43
N MET A 63 -2.12 6.39 -5.53
CA MET A 63 -1.71 7.14 -4.35
C MET A 63 -2.91 7.64 -3.54
N GLU A 64 -3.96 8.09 -4.20
CA GLU A 64 -5.19 8.50 -3.52
C GLU A 64 -5.84 7.33 -2.77
N ILE A 65 -5.91 6.16 -3.41
CA ILE A 65 -6.46 4.97 -2.77
C ILE A 65 -5.62 4.57 -1.57
N MET A 66 -4.30 4.59 -1.71
CA MET A 66 -3.40 4.26 -0.62
C MET A 66 -3.55 5.23 0.55
N GLN A 67 -3.70 6.51 0.25
CA GLN A 67 -3.91 7.52 1.27
C GLN A 67 -5.23 7.32 2.00
N GLN A 68 -6.30 7.02 1.26
CA GLN A 68 -7.60 6.75 1.86
C GLN A 68 -7.55 5.54 2.79
N VAL A 69 -6.91 4.47 2.36
CA VAL A 69 -6.74 3.27 3.21
C VAL A 69 -5.91 3.61 4.44
N TRP A 70 -4.87 4.40 4.29
CA TRP A 70 -4.00 4.79 5.40
C TRP A 70 -4.73 5.66 6.42
N GLU A 71 -5.57 6.57 5.97
CA GLU A 71 -6.33 7.46 6.84
C GLU A 71 -7.56 6.80 7.46
N ASP A 72 -8.14 5.84 6.74
CA ASP A 72 -9.29 5.09 7.24
C ASP A 72 -8.80 3.94 8.11
N ASP A 73 -9.05 4.03 9.40
CA ASP A 73 -8.60 3.03 10.36
C ASP A 73 -9.66 1.96 10.67
N SER A 74 -10.76 1.94 9.93
CA SER A 74 -11.84 0.98 10.16
C SER A 74 -11.39 -0.47 9.93
N TRP A 75 -10.38 -0.68 9.11
CA TRP A 75 -9.83 -2.00 8.83
C TRP A 75 -8.84 -2.50 9.90
N LEU A 76 -8.49 -1.67 10.86
CA LEU A 76 -7.53 -2.00 11.93
C LEU A 76 -8.13 -2.84 13.07
N HIS A 77 -9.36 -3.19 13.01
CA HIS A 77 -10.05 -3.90 14.10
C HIS A 77 -9.75 -5.39 14.14
#